data_13ca000548ff73626a65f82aa0e459ed
#
_entry.id   13ca000548ff73626a65f82aa0e459ed
#
_cell.length_a   1.000
_cell.length_b   1.000
_cell.length_c   1.000
_cell.angle_alpha   90.00
_cell.angle_beta   90.00
_cell.angle_gamma   90.00
#
_symmetry.space_group_name_H-M   'P 1'
#
loop_
_entity.id
_entity.type
_entity.pdbx_description
1 polymer ?
#
loop_
_entity_poly.entity_id
_entity_poly.type
_entity_poly.pdbx_seq_one_letter_code
_entity_poly.pdbx_strand_id
1 'polypeptide(L)'
;MPAPLSARQRAQLKAKAHALGPVVRIGRAGVTEELAAETDRALTAHELIKVSIAVADRGERAALGDALAERLGAVPVHRVGKILILWRPRPAATE
;
A
#
# COMPACT_ATOMS: atom_id res chain seq x y z
N MET A 1 15.44 3.32 2.73
CA MET A 1 14.73 2.48 1.77
C MET A 1 14.57 1.08 2.32
N PRO A 2 13.37 0.55 2.35
CA PRO A 2 13.19 -0.79 2.89
C PRO A 2 13.82 -1.83 1.97
N ALA A 3 14.33 -2.89 2.58
CA ALA A 3 14.89 -4.00 1.83
C ALA A 3 13.78 -4.72 1.05
N PRO A 4 14.11 -5.31 -0.11
CA PRO A 4 13.11 -6.09 -0.85
C PRO A 4 12.57 -7.23 0.01
N LEU A 5 11.29 -7.51 -0.14
CA LEU A 5 10.66 -8.61 0.57
C LEU A 5 11.11 -9.95 -0.02
N SER A 6 11.42 -10.90 0.85
CA SER A 6 11.61 -12.27 0.42
C SER A 6 10.26 -12.86 0.01
N ALA A 7 10.28 -13.95 -0.73
CA ALA A 7 9.04 -14.64 -1.11
C ALA A 7 8.25 -15.08 0.13
N ARG A 8 8.96 -15.52 1.16
CA ARG A 8 8.33 -15.94 2.42
C ARG A 8 7.66 -14.76 3.14
N GLN A 9 8.35 -13.65 3.24
CA GLN A 9 7.79 -12.44 3.86
C GLN A 9 6.57 -11.96 3.10
N ARG A 10 6.64 -11.95 1.77
CA ARG A 10 5.53 -11.54 0.92
C ARG A 10 4.32 -12.44 1.14
N ALA A 11 4.54 -13.74 1.21
CA ALA A 11 3.46 -14.71 1.44
C ALA A 11 2.81 -14.48 2.81
N GLN A 12 3.61 -14.24 3.84
CA GLN A 12 3.11 -13.96 5.19
C GLN A 12 2.27 -12.69 5.24
N LEU A 13 2.73 -11.64 4.57
CA LEU A 13 2.00 -10.37 4.53
C LEU A 13 0.71 -10.48 3.74
N LYS A 14 0.72 -11.23 2.64
CA LYS A 14 -0.50 -11.50 1.88
C LYS A 14 -1.53 -12.23 2.75
N ALA A 15 -1.09 -13.22 3.51
CA ALA A 15 -1.97 -13.98 4.38
C ALA A 15 -2.59 -13.09 5.45
N LYS A 16 -1.79 -12.23 6.06
CA LYS A 16 -2.30 -11.28 7.05
C LYS A 16 -3.31 -10.31 6.44
N ALA A 17 -3.04 -9.84 5.23
CA ALA A 17 -3.90 -8.88 4.55
C ALA A 17 -5.25 -9.48 4.16
N HIS A 18 -5.34 -10.80 4.09
CA HIS A 18 -6.56 -11.49 3.68
C HIS A 18 -7.77 -11.13 4.55
N ALA A 19 -7.53 -10.87 5.84
CA ALA A 19 -8.59 -10.52 6.77
C ALA A 19 -8.93 -9.03 6.77
N LEU A 20 -8.16 -8.21 6.04
CA LEU A 20 -8.34 -6.76 6.04
C LEU A 20 -9.26 -6.31 4.92
N GLY A 21 -10.02 -5.24 5.19
CA GLY A 21 -10.74 -4.53 4.14
C GLY A 21 -9.92 -3.32 3.68
N PRO A 22 -10.25 -2.74 2.51
CA PRO A 22 -9.57 -1.53 2.05
C PRO A 22 -9.85 -0.37 2.98
N VAL A 23 -8.82 0.38 3.34
CA VAL A 23 -8.95 1.56 4.21
C VAL A 23 -8.74 2.87 3.48
N VAL A 24 -8.22 2.81 2.25
CA VAL A 24 -7.97 3.97 1.41
C VAL A 24 -8.46 3.65 0.00
N ARG A 25 -8.99 4.65 -0.68
CA ARG A 25 -9.46 4.47 -2.05
C ARG A 25 -8.90 5.58 -2.94
N ILE A 26 -8.20 5.17 -4.00
CA ILE A 26 -7.76 6.09 -5.05
C ILE A 26 -8.86 6.17 -6.08
N GLY A 27 -9.38 7.37 -6.28
CA GLY A 27 -10.41 7.62 -7.26
C GLY A 27 -9.87 8.32 -8.49
N ARG A 28 -10.77 9.01 -9.18
CA ARG A 28 -10.48 9.70 -10.44
C ARG A 28 -9.43 10.79 -10.31
N ALA A 29 -9.33 11.41 -9.15
CA ALA A 29 -8.35 12.48 -8.91
C ALA A 29 -6.92 11.95 -8.75
N GLY A 30 -6.75 10.64 -8.63
CA GLY A 30 -5.43 10.02 -8.49
C GLY A 30 -4.85 10.24 -7.10
N VAL A 31 -3.53 10.36 -7.03
CA VAL A 31 -2.83 10.53 -5.76
C VAL A 31 -2.76 12.02 -5.43
N THR A 32 -3.72 12.48 -4.64
CA THR A 32 -3.76 13.87 -4.16
C THR A 32 -2.96 13.97 -2.86
N GLU A 33 -2.70 15.22 -2.42
CA GLU A 33 -2.05 15.46 -1.14
C GLU A 33 -2.86 14.89 0.01
N GLU A 34 -4.18 15.05 -0.05
CA GLU A 34 -5.06 14.53 0.98
C GLU A 34 -5.03 13.02 1.03
N LEU A 35 -5.05 12.36 -0.13
CA LEU A 35 -4.98 10.92 -0.21
C LEU A 35 -3.65 10.40 0.32
N ALA A 36 -2.55 11.06 -0.03
CA ALA A 36 -1.24 10.67 0.47
C ALA A 36 -1.17 10.79 1.99
N ALA A 37 -1.71 11.87 2.55
CA ALA A 37 -1.74 12.07 4.00
C ALA A 37 -2.59 11.01 4.69
N GLU A 38 -3.74 10.68 4.12
CA GLU A 38 -4.62 9.65 4.65
C GLU A 38 -3.94 8.29 4.65
N THR A 39 -3.27 7.96 3.56
CA THR A 39 -2.56 6.69 3.42
C THR A 39 -1.39 6.61 4.39
N ASP A 40 -0.68 7.72 4.57
CA ASP A 40 0.42 7.81 5.52
C ASP A 40 -0.05 7.52 6.94
N ARG A 41 -1.18 8.11 7.34
CA ARG A 41 -1.76 7.84 8.66
C ARG A 41 -2.15 6.39 8.82
N ALA A 42 -2.74 5.80 7.79
CA ALA A 42 -3.14 4.39 7.83
C ALA A 42 -1.94 3.47 7.99
N LEU A 43 -0.87 3.74 7.25
CA LEU A 43 0.35 2.94 7.35
C LEU A 43 1.03 3.09 8.70
N THR A 44 1.01 4.30 9.26
CA THR A 44 1.55 4.54 10.60
C THR A 44 0.76 3.76 11.66
N ALA A 45 -0.55 3.71 11.52
CA ALA A 45 -1.41 3.02 12.48
C ALA A 45 -1.35 1.50 12.35
N HIS A 46 -1.27 0.98 11.12
CA HIS A 46 -1.49 -0.45 10.86
C HIS A 46 -0.34 -1.19 10.22
N GLU A 47 0.64 -0.49 9.67
CA GLU A 47 1.79 -1.04 8.93
C GLU A 47 1.39 -1.76 7.63
N LEU A 48 0.36 -2.57 7.66
CA LEU A 48 -0.12 -3.34 6.51
C LEU A 48 -1.55 -2.91 6.21
N ILE A 49 -1.78 -2.44 4.98
CA ILE A 49 -3.11 -1.96 4.58
C ILE A 49 -3.47 -2.43 3.18
N LYS A 50 -4.75 -2.40 2.88
CA LYS A 50 -5.25 -2.55 1.52
C LYS A 50 -5.71 -1.20 1.00
N VAL A 51 -5.39 -0.93 -0.26
CA VAL A 51 -5.82 0.28 -0.98
C VAL A 51 -6.63 -0.16 -2.18
N SER A 52 -7.81 0.43 -2.34
CA SER A 52 -8.64 0.20 -3.51
C SER A 52 -8.31 1.25 -4.56
N ILE A 53 -8.04 0.84 -5.79
CA ILE A 53 -7.71 1.76 -6.88
C ILE A 53 -8.83 1.67 -7.91
N ALA A 54 -9.74 2.63 -7.85
CA ALA A 54 -10.96 2.61 -8.66
C ALA A 54 -10.73 3.20 -10.05
N VAL A 55 -9.79 2.62 -10.78
CA VAL A 55 -9.43 3.02 -12.14
C VAL A 55 -9.50 1.78 -13.00
N ALA A 56 -10.16 1.88 -14.15
CA ALA A 56 -10.42 0.72 -15.00
C ALA A 56 -9.16 0.19 -15.68
N ASP A 57 -8.29 1.09 -16.13
CA ASP A 57 -7.10 0.69 -16.87
C ASP A 57 -6.06 0.06 -15.94
N ARG A 58 -5.65 -1.15 -16.28
CA ARG A 58 -4.72 -1.93 -15.47
C ARG A 58 -3.34 -1.26 -15.35
N GLY A 59 -2.83 -0.73 -16.45
CA GLY A 59 -1.53 -0.04 -16.45
C GLY A 59 -1.57 1.22 -15.61
N GLU A 60 -2.67 1.95 -15.70
CA GLU A 60 -2.85 3.17 -14.93
C GLU A 60 -2.97 2.85 -13.44
N ARG A 61 -3.68 1.76 -13.09
CA ARG A 61 -3.74 1.31 -11.68
C ARG A 61 -2.36 1.00 -11.15
N ALA A 62 -1.55 0.29 -11.92
CA ALA A 62 -0.19 -0.05 -11.50
C ALA A 62 0.66 1.21 -11.29
N ALA A 63 0.57 2.16 -12.20
CA ALA A 63 1.32 3.41 -12.09
C ALA A 63 0.92 4.21 -10.86
N LEU A 64 -0.38 4.30 -10.59
CA LEU A 64 -0.87 5.04 -9.42
C LEU A 64 -0.44 4.36 -8.12
N GLY A 65 -0.52 3.05 -8.06
CA GLY A 65 -0.10 2.29 -6.88
C GLY A 65 1.39 2.43 -6.61
N ASP A 66 2.20 2.36 -7.67
CA ASP A 66 3.64 2.50 -7.55
C ASP A 66 4.02 3.92 -7.10
N ALA A 67 3.36 4.93 -7.65
CA ALA A 67 3.61 6.32 -7.26
C ALA A 67 3.29 6.56 -5.79
N LEU A 68 2.17 5.99 -5.33
CA LEU A 68 1.78 6.12 -3.92
C LEU A 68 2.79 5.43 -3.01
N ALA A 69 3.19 4.20 -3.36
CA ALA A 69 4.15 3.44 -2.57
C ALA A 69 5.49 4.18 -2.49
N GLU A 70 5.99 4.67 -3.61
CA GLU A 70 7.25 5.38 -3.66
C GLU A 70 7.20 6.65 -2.80
N ARG A 71 6.13 7.41 -2.93
CA ARG A 71 5.96 8.65 -2.18
C ARG A 71 5.99 8.43 -0.67
N LEU A 72 5.44 7.32 -0.20
CA LEU A 72 5.30 7.05 1.23
C LEU A 72 6.37 6.11 1.79
N GLY A 73 7.31 5.69 0.96
CA GLY A 73 8.33 4.74 1.39
C GLY A 73 7.74 3.39 1.77
N ALA A 74 6.67 2.99 1.10
CA ALA A 74 5.98 1.74 1.37
C ALA A 74 6.33 0.70 0.30
N VAL A 75 6.16 -0.56 0.64
CA VAL A 75 6.45 -1.67 -0.26
C VAL A 75 5.13 -2.22 -0.80
N PRO A 76 4.96 -2.29 -2.13
CA PRO A 76 3.80 -2.99 -2.70
C PRO A 76 4.01 -4.49 -2.49
N VAL A 77 3.12 -5.10 -1.73
CA VAL A 77 3.22 -6.53 -1.41
C VAL A 77 2.60 -7.37 -2.51
N HIS A 78 1.42 -6.97 -2.97
CA HIS A 78 0.67 -7.75 -3.94
C HIS A 78 -0.43 -6.90 -4.55
N ARG A 79 -0.76 -7.21 -5.80
CA ARG A 79 -1.90 -6.59 -6.51
C ARG A 79 -2.83 -7.65 -6.97
N VAL A 80 -4.11 -7.48 -6.71
CA VAL A 80 -5.13 -8.35 -7.25
C VAL A 80 -6.35 -7.51 -7.65
N GLY A 81 -6.66 -7.50 -8.94
CA GLY A 81 -7.74 -6.67 -9.45
C GLY A 81 -7.49 -5.19 -9.15
N LYS A 82 -8.41 -4.57 -8.44
CA LYS A 82 -8.31 -3.16 -8.06
C LYS A 82 -7.74 -2.96 -6.65
N ILE A 83 -7.25 -4.03 -6.03
CA ILE A 83 -6.72 -3.96 -4.67
C ILE A 83 -5.20 -4.00 -4.69
N LEU A 84 -4.59 -3.10 -3.94
CA LEU A 84 -3.15 -3.08 -3.71
C LEU A 84 -2.90 -3.28 -2.22
N ILE A 85 -2.02 -4.20 -1.89
CA ILE A 85 -1.59 -4.43 -0.51
C ILE A 85 -0.28 -3.69 -0.31
N LEU A 86 -0.25 -2.75 0.63
CA LEU A 86 0.93 -1.95 0.95
C LEU A 86 1.42 -2.27 2.35
N TRP A 87 2.73 -2.25 2.51
CA TRP A 87 3.36 -2.49 3.80
C TRP A 87 4.46 -1.47 4.04
N ARG A 88 4.44 -0.89 5.23
CA ARG A 88 5.51 0.00 5.69
C ARG A 88 5.72 -0.28 7.17
N PRO A 89 6.80 -1.00 7.53
CA PRO A 89 7.03 -1.31 8.94
C PRO A 89 7.33 -0.04 9.72
N ARG A 90 6.94 -0.01 10.98
CA ARG A 90 7.30 1.10 11.85
C ARG A 90 8.80 1.11 12.04
N PRO A 91 9.41 2.31 12.12
CA PRO A 91 10.83 2.37 12.46
C PRO A 91 11.05 1.66 13.79
N ALA A 92 12.17 0.95 13.89
CA ALA A 92 12.54 0.35 15.16
C ALA A 92 12.67 1.44 16.21
N ALA A 93 12.19 1.15 17.41
CA ALA A 93 12.32 2.11 18.50
C ALA A 93 13.81 2.33 18.77
N THR A 94 14.23 3.59 18.76
CA THR A 94 15.61 3.93 19.08
C THR A 94 15.64 4.58 20.44
N GLU A 95 16.45 4.05 21.28
CA GLU A 95 16.55 4.52 22.66
C GLU A 95 17.78 5.35 22.86
#